data_c45d9ea8f746b4ad955d458fccde4e79
#
_entry.id   c45d9ea8f746b4ad955d458fccde4e79
#
_cell.length_a   1.000
_cell.length_b   1.000
_cell.length_c   1.000
_cell.angle_alpha   90.00
_cell.angle_beta   90.00
_cell.angle_gamma   90.00
#
_symmetry.space_group_name_H-M   'P 1'
#
loop_
_entity.id
_entity.type
_entity.pdbx_description
1 polymer ?
#
loop_
_entity_poly.entity_id
_entity_poly.type
_entity_poly.pdbx_seq_one_letter_code
_entity_poly.pdbx_strand_id
1 'polypeptide(L)'
;MISRVFGFIRDMVTSYYFGATAQFDAFSVAFRIPNFMRRLFAEGSFSQAFVPVLSEYHKQKSQEESKQFIHAMAGTLGVALLVITLLGIIGAPWVVRLFAPGFQASGDRFDLAVTMLRINFPYLFFISMTAFSGAILNTHNRFWVAALTPVFLNLVMIGSAIWLSPQFAKPIIGLAWGVCIAGLIQLAFQWPFLRQLQLLPKPKINFRDPGVRRVLKLMVPALFGVSVGQVNLLIDTLFASFLMIGSVSWLYYSDRLMEFPLGVFGVAISTVILPHLSRHHASQSEQSFSLTIDWALRAVLLVGIPAGVVMAVISGPLISTLFQYGHFDGYAVMMASKSLTAFAIGITPFMLVKILAAGFYAKQDMRTPVRVGIIAMVSNMLFNALLILPLAHAGIALATSLSALLNTSFLFYFLRQRGYYHPRDGWRLFATRLVIANLVLGMWLWISTGTVQTWITHDAWWRYSHLAFVLISSVMIYFATLWMSGVRVHHLMIPQQQST
;
A
#
# COMPACT_ATOMS: atom_id res chain seq x y z
N MET A 1 -8.16 4.08 -9.99
CA MET A 1 -7.94 2.96 -10.92
C MET A 1 -6.77 3.23 -11.88
N ILE A 2 -6.80 4.29 -12.68
CA ILE A 2 -5.78 4.61 -13.71
C ILE A 2 -4.34 4.57 -13.14
N SER A 3 -4.07 5.24 -12.02
CA SER A 3 -2.74 5.26 -11.39
C SER A 3 -2.22 3.86 -10.99
N ARG A 4 -3.10 2.90 -10.65
CA ARG A 4 -2.70 1.53 -10.33
C ARG A 4 -2.27 0.76 -11.56
N VAL A 5 -2.99 0.94 -12.67
CA VAL A 5 -2.63 0.33 -13.96
C VAL A 5 -1.26 0.84 -14.41
N PHE A 6 -1.05 2.15 -14.40
CA PHE A 6 0.27 2.72 -14.74
C PHE A 6 1.37 2.31 -13.75
N GLY A 7 1.04 2.16 -12.46
CA GLY A 7 1.97 1.63 -11.46
C GLY A 7 2.41 0.20 -11.79
N PHE A 8 1.48 -0.63 -12.22
CA PHE A 8 1.77 -1.99 -12.62
C PHE A 8 2.60 -2.06 -13.91
N ILE A 9 2.26 -1.26 -14.93
CA ILE A 9 3.06 -1.13 -16.16
C ILE A 9 4.49 -0.66 -15.84
N ARG A 10 4.64 0.32 -14.93
CA ARG A 10 5.96 0.76 -14.45
C ARG A 10 6.76 -0.41 -13.86
N ASP A 11 6.12 -1.23 -13.02
CA ASP A 11 6.80 -2.37 -12.37
C ASP A 11 7.20 -3.44 -13.39
N MET A 12 6.40 -3.67 -14.44
CA MET A 12 6.77 -4.53 -15.58
C MET A 12 7.97 -3.94 -16.37
N VAL A 13 7.95 -2.65 -16.66
CA VAL A 13 9.05 -1.97 -17.35
C VAL A 13 10.33 -1.99 -16.51
N THR A 14 10.23 -1.72 -15.22
CA THR A 14 11.40 -1.76 -14.33
C THR A 14 11.95 -3.16 -14.18
N SER A 15 11.12 -4.21 -14.15
CA SER A 15 11.58 -5.60 -14.14
C SER A 15 12.31 -5.96 -15.43
N TYR A 16 11.83 -5.49 -16.56
CA TYR A 16 12.48 -5.72 -17.87
C TYR A 16 13.90 -5.13 -17.93
N TYR A 17 14.06 -3.87 -17.53
CA TYR A 17 15.35 -3.15 -17.64
C TYR A 17 16.33 -3.49 -16.53
N PHE A 18 15.86 -3.79 -15.31
CA PHE A 18 16.73 -3.90 -14.13
C PHE A 18 16.67 -5.27 -13.44
N GLY A 19 15.63 -6.06 -13.66
CA GLY A 19 15.48 -7.39 -13.06
C GLY A 19 15.49 -7.39 -11.53
N ALA A 20 15.95 -8.50 -10.96
CA ALA A 20 16.16 -8.68 -9.52
C ALA A 20 17.66 -8.66 -9.19
N THR A 21 18.30 -7.53 -9.45
CA THR A 21 19.75 -7.33 -9.36
C THR A 21 20.14 -6.54 -8.11
N ALA A 22 21.46 -6.54 -7.79
CA ALA A 22 22.02 -5.70 -6.74
C ALA A 22 21.69 -4.21 -6.93
N GLN A 23 21.63 -3.75 -8.17
CA GLN A 23 21.29 -2.37 -8.50
C GLN A 23 19.82 -2.05 -8.17
N PHE A 24 18.89 -2.96 -8.50
CA PHE A 24 17.48 -2.77 -8.19
C PHE A 24 17.19 -2.93 -6.68
N ASP A 25 17.92 -3.81 -5.97
CA ASP A 25 17.87 -3.87 -4.50
C ASP A 25 18.25 -2.51 -3.89
N ALA A 26 19.37 -1.92 -4.34
CA ALA A 26 19.83 -0.62 -3.87
C ALA A 26 18.82 0.51 -4.19
N PHE A 27 18.23 0.51 -5.40
CA PHE A 27 17.18 1.45 -5.77
C PHE A 27 15.93 1.27 -4.91
N SER A 28 15.50 0.04 -4.67
CA SER A 28 14.32 -0.26 -3.87
C SER A 28 14.45 0.29 -2.44
N VAL A 29 15.60 0.14 -1.81
CA VAL A 29 15.90 0.73 -0.50
C VAL A 29 15.89 2.25 -0.58
N ALA A 30 16.63 2.83 -1.55
CA ALA A 30 16.74 4.27 -1.73
C ALA A 30 15.39 4.95 -2.02
N PHE A 31 14.47 4.26 -2.70
CA PHE A 31 13.13 4.77 -3.00
C PHE A 31 12.14 4.59 -1.83
N ARG A 32 12.26 3.48 -1.06
CA ARG A 32 11.37 3.22 0.09
C ARG A 32 11.45 4.31 1.16
N ILE A 33 12.63 4.87 1.41
CA ILE A 33 12.85 5.85 2.48
C ILE A 33 12.10 7.17 2.22
N PRO A 34 12.28 7.88 1.09
CA PRO A 34 11.49 9.07 0.79
C PRO A 34 9.98 8.76 0.67
N ASN A 35 9.63 7.59 0.16
CA ASN A 35 8.23 7.16 0.06
C ASN A 35 7.59 6.91 1.44
N PHE A 36 8.34 6.36 2.39
CA PHE A 36 7.93 6.27 3.80
C PHE A 36 7.70 7.66 4.40
N MET A 37 8.65 8.57 4.22
CA MET A 37 8.52 9.95 4.69
C MET A 37 7.32 10.66 4.06
N ARG A 38 7.06 10.44 2.77
CA ARG A 38 5.88 10.96 2.07
C ARG A 38 4.58 10.46 2.71
N ARG A 39 4.46 9.15 2.96
CA ARG A 39 3.26 8.57 3.59
C ARG A 39 3.08 9.09 5.01
N LEU A 40 4.17 9.27 5.74
CA LEU A 40 4.14 9.75 7.12
C LEU A 40 3.73 11.23 7.19
N PHE A 41 4.41 12.09 6.42
CA PHE A 41 4.23 13.54 6.52
C PHE A 41 3.13 14.07 5.59
N ALA A 42 3.14 13.71 4.31
CA ALA A 42 2.31 14.34 3.31
C ALA A 42 0.88 13.78 3.23
N GLU A 43 0.74 12.46 3.13
CA GLU A 43 -0.58 11.82 2.95
C GLU A 43 -1.29 11.52 4.28
N GLY A 44 -0.53 11.22 5.32
CA GLY A 44 -1.06 10.84 6.62
C GLY A 44 -1.34 12.03 7.53
N SER A 45 -0.33 12.41 8.29
CA SER A 45 -0.47 13.38 9.40
C SER A 45 -0.77 14.81 8.95
N PHE A 46 -0.12 15.26 7.85
CA PHE A 46 -0.33 16.62 7.36
C PHE A 46 -1.76 16.82 6.85
N SER A 47 -2.26 15.95 5.98
CA SER A 47 -3.60 16.10 5.43
C SER A 47 -4.68 16.05 6.52
N GLN A 48 -4.51 15.17 7.52
CA GLN A 48 -5.43 15.06 8.66
C GLN A 48 -5.45 16.31 9.55
N ALA A 49 -4.32 17.01 9.66
CA ALA A 49 -4.20 18.22 10.45
C ALA A 49 -4.58 19.48 9.66
N PHE A 50 -4.15 19.57 8.40
CA PHE A 50 -4.27 20.79 7.59
C PHE A 50 -5.68 20.99 7.01
N VAL A 51 -6.30 19.94 6.46
CA VAL A 51 -7.60 20.06 5.77
C VAL A 51 -8.72 20.59 6.68
N PRO A 52 -8.89 20.13 7.94
CA PRO A 52 -9.90 20.67 8.85
C PRO A 52 -9.66 22.14 9.17
N VAL A 53 -8.41 22.54 9.45
CA VAL A 53 -8.06 23.93 9.77
C VAL A 53 -8.30 24.83 8.56
N LEU A 54 -7.88 24.42 7.36
CA LEU A 54 -8.14 25.18 6.14
C LEU A 54 -9.64 25.32 5.84
N SER A 55 -10.41 24.25 6.04
CA SER A 55 -11.87 24.28 5.85
C SER A 55 -12.56 25.23 6.82
N GLU A 56 -12.09 25.34 8.07
CA GLU A 56 -12.56 26.29 9.04
C GLU A 56 -12.24 27.73 8.63
N TYR A 57 -10.99 28.00 8.19
CA TYR A 57 -10.60 29.31 7.68
C TYR A 57 -11.45 29.70 6.46
N HIS A 58 -11.70 28.78 5.55
CA HIS A 58 -12.52 29.05 4.37
C HIS A 58 -13.97 29.37 4.68
N LYS A 59 -14.55 28.80 5.76
CA LYS A 59 -15.95 29.02 6.17
C LYS A 59 -16.15 30.21 7.11
N GLN A 60 -15.20 30.47 7.99
CA GLN A 60 -15.37 31.41 9.12
C GLN A 60 -14.54 32.67 8.98
N LYS A 61 -13.54 32.72 8.11
CA LYS A 61 -12.60 33.80 7.93
C LYS A 61 -12.76 34.48 6.58
N SER A 62 -12.20 35.66 6.43
CA SER A 62 -12.16 36.34 5.13
C SER A 62 -11.29 35.59 4.13
N GLN A 63 -11.54 35.84 2.85
CA GLN A 63 -10.73 35.25 1.77
C GLN A 63 -9.24 35.65 1.92
N GLU A 64 -8.99 36.86 2.38
CA GLU A 64 -7.62 37.35 2.58
C GLU A 64 -6.90 36.66 3.74
N GLU A 65 -7.59 36.43 4.87
CA GLU A 65 -7.03 35.68 6.01
C GLU A 65 -6.73 34.23 5.61
N SER A 66 -7.62 33.60 4.81
CA SER A 66 -7.39 32.26 4.27
C SER A 66 -6.17 32.21 3.35
N LYS A 67 -5.97 33.22 2.50
CA LYS A 67 -4.76 33.34 1.65
C LYS A 67 -3.50 33.53 2.49
N GLN A 68 -3.56 34.42 3.51
CA GLN A 68 -2.42 34.65 4.41
C GLN A 68 -2.02 33.37 5.15
N PHE A 69 -2.99 32.60 5.65
CA PHE A 69 -2.74 31.29 6.26
C PHE A 69 -2.08 30.31 5.28
N ILE A 70 -2.58 30.22 4.04
CA ILE A 70 -1.98 29.38 2.99
C ILE A 70 -0.54 29.82 2.70
N HIS A 71 -0.26 31.12 2.63
CA HIS A 71 1.08 31.66 2.39
C HIS A 71 2.04 31.36 3.55
N ALA A 72 1.56 31.54 4.79
CA ALA A 72 2.33 31.22 6.00
C ALA A 72 2.62 29.73 6.14
N MET A 73 1.61 28.88 5.83
CA MET A 73 1.77 27.42 5.87
C MET A 73 2.73 26.94 4.79
N ALA A 74 2.62 27.47 3.57
CA ALA A 74 3.53 27.12 2.46
C ALA A 74 4.98 27.46 2.77
N GLY A 75 5.25 28.65 3.34
CA GLY A 75 6.60 29.06 3.71
C GLY A 75 7.16 28.24 4.87
N THR A 76 6.37 28.04 5.91
CA THR A 76 6.80 27.27 7.10
C THR A 76 7.04 25.79 6.77
N LEU A 77 6.10 25.17 6.06
CA LEU A 77 6.23 23.77 5.59
C LEU A 77 7.40 23.64 4.61
N GLY A 78 7.52 24.58 3.66
CA GLY A 78 8.59 24.57 2.66
C GLY A 78 9.97 24.62 3.30
N VAL A 79 10.19 25.49 4.28
CA VAL A 79 11.47 25.57 5.02
C VAL A 79 11.73 24.28 5.81
N ALA A 80 10.73 23.78 6.54
CA ALA A 80 10.88 22.54 7.29
C ALA A 80 11.26 21.36 6.38
N LEU A 81 10.58 21.22 5.24
CA LEU A 81 10.86 20.16 4.26
C LEU A 81 12.23 20.35 3.61
N LEU A 82 12.64 21.59 3.33
CA LEU A 82 13.96 21.87 2.75
C LEU A 82 15.07 21.48 3.74
N VAL A 83 14.92 21.82 5.01
CA VAL A 83 15.85 21.42 6.06
C VAL A 83 15.91 19.88 6.18
N ILE A 84 14.76 19.21 6.22
CA ILE A 84 14.71 17.73 6.29
C ILE A 84 15.37 17.13 5.05
N THR A 85 15.14 17.69 3.87
CA THR A 85 15.73 17.22 2.61
C THR A 85 17.24 17.37 2.63
N LEU A 86 17.77 18.52 3.04
CA LEU A 86 19.21 18.76 3.15
C LEU A 86 19.86 17.83 4.18
N LEU A 87 19.25 17.69 5.36
CA LEU A 87 19.71 16.76 6.38
C LEU A 87 19.69 15.31 5.88
N GLY A 88 18.68 14.95 5.10
CA GLY A 88 18.57 13.62 4.49
C GLY A 88 19.63 13.37 3.40
N ILE A 89 19.96 14.37 2.58
CA ILE A 89 21.03 14.27 1.57
C ILE A 89 22.39 14.10 2.25
N ILE A 90 22.69 14.92 3.27
CA ILE A 90 23.94 14.85 4.03
C ILE A 90 23.97 13.53 4.82
N GLY A 91 22.90 13.19 5.50
CA GLY A 91 22.75 12.01 6.34
C GLY A 91 22.49 10.70 5.59
N ALA A 92 22.43 10.71 4.24
CA ALA A 92 22.10 9.51 3.47
C ALA A 92 22.92 8.26 3.83
N PRO A 93 24.25 8.32 4.09
CA PRO A 93 25.00 7.16 4.52
C PRO A 93 24.50 6.57 5.85
N TRP A 94 24.17 7.41 6.81
CA TRP A 94 23.63 6.98 8.10
C TRP A 94 22.22 6.38 7.98
N VAL A 95 21.40 6.98 7.12
CA VAL A 95 20.05 6.49 6.84
C VAL A 95 20.09 5.11 6.18
N VAL A 96 20.97 4.90 5.19
CA VAL A 96 21.15 3.58 4.56
C VAL A 96 21.70 2.56 5.57
N ARG A 97 22.65 2.95 6.43
CA ARG A 97 23.15 2.08 7.51
C ARG A 97 22.06 1.65 8.48
N LEU A 98 21.11 2.55 8.78
CA LEU A 98 20.02 2.25 9.69
C LEU A 98 18.99 1.29 9.08
N PHE A 99 18.62 1.50 7.81
CA PHE A 99 17.50 0.77 7.15
C PHE A 99 17.95 -0.41 6.29
N ALA A 100 19.21 -0.48 5.90
CA ALA A 100 19.80 -1.58 5.13
C ALA A 100 21.26 -1.87 5.58
N PRO A 101 21.47 -2.20 6.86
CA PRO A 101 22.84 -2.43 7.39
C PRO A 101 23.55 -3.58 6.68
N GLY A 102 22.84 -4.59 6.20
CA GLY A 102 23.43 -5.72 5.48
C GLY A 102 24.08 -5.35 4.14
N PHE A 103 23.76 -4.17 3.57
CA PHE A 103 24.42 -3.71 2.34
C PHE A 103 25.88 -3.32 2.55
N GLN A 104 26.33 -3.02 3.78
CA GLN A 104 27.72 -2.69 4.07
C GLN A 104 28.68 -3.84 3.72
N ALA A 105 28.25 -5.08 3.88
CA ALA A 105 29.05 -6.26 3.55
C ALA A 105 29.30 -6.42 2.03
N SER A 106 28.53 -5.72 1.19
CA SER A 106 28.63 -5.74 -0.27
C SER A 106 28.80 -4.32 -0.81
N GLY A 107 29.90 -3.66 -0.50
CA GLY A 107 30.20 -2.23 -0.70
C GLY A 107 29.50 -1.52 -1.85
N ASP A 108 29.47 -2.12 -3.05
CA ASP A 108 28.82 -1.53 -4.22
C ASP A 108 27.32 -1.28 -4.03
N ARG A 109 26.59 -2.15 -3.29
CA ARG A 109 25.15 -1.94 -3.02
C ARG A 109 24.94 -0.76 -2.07
N PHE A 110 25.81 -0.65 -1.07
CA PHE A 110 25.72 0.43 -0.09
C PHE A 110 25.98 1.79 -0.76
N ASP A 111 27.05 1.94 -1.49
CA ASP A 111 27.43 3.20 -2.15
C ASP A 111 26.41 3.63 -3.19
N LEU A 112 25.87 2.66 -3.94
CA LEU A 112 24.82 2.91 -4.91
C LEU A 112 23.50 3.33 -4.24
N ALA A 113 23.13 2.69 -3.14
CA ALA A 113 21.94 3.06 -2.36
C ALA A 113 22.08 4.47 -1.77
N VAL A 114 23.24 4.82 -1.23
CA VAL A 114 23.54 6.17 -0.72
C VAL A 114 23.45 7.22 -1.83
N THR A 115 24.06 6.94 -2.99
CA THR A 115 24.01 7.86 -4.16
C THR A 115 22.56 8.09 -4.62
N MET A 116 21.81 7.02 -4.81
CA MET A 116 20.41 7.11 -5.24
C MET A 116 19.52 7.74 -4.18
N LEU A 117 19.78 7.50 -2.90
CA LEU A 117 19.03 8.13 -1.82
C LEU A 117 19.24 9.65 -1.81
N ARG A 118 20.48 10.13 -2.02
CA ARG A 118 20.76 11.57 -2.16
C ARG A 118 19.98 12.20 -3.32
N ILE A 119 19.88 11.50 -4.46
CA ILE A 119 19.12 11.94 -5.63
C ILE A 119 17.61 11.92 -5.34
N ASN A 120 17.14 10.94 -4.57
CA ASN A 120 15.71 10.77 -4.27
C ASN A 120 15.22 11.68 -3.14
N PHE A 121 16.06 12.18 -2.23
CA PHE A 121 15.60 13.02 -1.11
C PHE A 121 14.84 14.27 -1.52
N PRO A 122 15.22 15.02 -2.59
CA PRO A 122 14.45 16.17 -3.07
C PRO A 122 13.00 15.82 -3.46
N TYR A 123 12.73 14.58 -3.84
CA TYR A 123 11.36 14.11 -4.08
C TYR A 123 10.46 14.31 -2.85
N LEU A 124 10.98 14.16 -1.63
CA LEU A 124 10.21 14.40 -0.41
C LEU A 124 9.65 15.84 -0.35
N PHE A 125 10.48 16.83 -0.70
CA PHE A 125 10.05 18.22 -0.77
C PHE A 125 8.93 18.41 -1.79
N PHE A 126 9.16 17.97 -3.03
CA PHE A 126 8.19 18.16 -4.12
C PHE A 126 6.87 17.46 -3.85
N ILE A 127 6.90 16.21 -3.40
CA ILE A 127 5.67 15.45 -3.16
C ILE A 127 4.88 15.95 -1.94
N SER A 128 5.55 16.46 -0.92
CA SER A 128 4.88 17.06 0.23
C SER A 128 4.24 18.40 -0.12
N MET A 129 4.89 19.22 -0.95
CA MET A 129 4.30 20.44 -1.51
C MET A 129 3.16 20.13 -2.47
N THR A 130 3.24 19.02 -3.21
CA THR A 130 2.15 18.49 -4.04
C THR A 130 0.95 18.08 -3.18
N ALA A 131 1.16 17.40 -2.07
CA ALA A 131 0.09 17.02 -1.15
C ALA A 131 -0.57 18.26 -0.48
N PHE A 132 0.24 19.26 -0.11
CA PHE A 132 -0.25 20.56 0.37
C PHE A 132 -1.13 21.25 -0.68
N SER A 133 -0.66 21.33 -1.91
CA SER A 133 -1.40 21.90 -3.04
C SER A 133 -2.69 21.12 -3.32
N GLY A 134 -2.62 19.78 -3.30
CA GLY A 134 -3.76 18.89 -3.46
C GLY A 134 -4.82 19.08 -2.35
N ALA A 135 -4.39 19.30 -1.11
CA ALA A 135 -5.31 19.59 -0.01
C ALA A 135 -6.08 20.92 -0.23
N ILE A 136 -5.40 21.95 -0.74
CA ILE A 136 -6.07 23.22 -1.12
C ILE A 136 -7.07 22.98 -2.25
N LEU A 137 -6.69 22.24 -3.29
CA LEU A 137 -7.57 21.92 -4.42
C LEU A 137 -8.80 21.10 -3.99
N ASN A 138 -8.63 20.17 -3.08
CA ASN A 138 -9.70 19.33 -2.52
C ASN A 138 -10.72 20.18 -1.72
N THR A 139 -10.27 21.16 -0.94
CA THR A 139 -11.19 22.06 -0.22
C THR A 139 -12.02 22.95 -1.16
N HIS A 140 -11.57 23.09 -2.43
CA HIS A 140 -12.28 23.82 -3.48
C HIS A 140 -12.94 22.89 -4.52
N ASN A 141 -13.24 21.63 -4.13
CA ASN A 141 -13.91 20.62 -4.96
C ASN A 141 -13.17 20.24 -6.27
N ARG A 142 -11.86 20.46 -6.35
CA ARG A 142 -11.02 20.06 -7.48
C ARG A 142 -10.32 18.72 -7.23
N PHE A 143 -11.08 17.70 -6.81
CA PHE A 143 -10.56 16.38 -6.38
C PHE A 143 -9.81 15.64 -7.49
N TRP A 144 -10.23 15.78 -8.75
CA TRP A 144 -9.65 15.05 -9.87
C TRP A 144 -8.18 15.41 -10.11
N VAL A 145 -7.78 16.66 -9.85
CA VAL A 145 -6.40 17.12 -10.03
C VAL A 145 -5.47 16.38 -9.08
N ALA A 146 -5.83 16.34 -7.79
CA ALA A 146 -5.07 15.59 -6.79
C ALA A 146 -5.06 14.08 -7.08
N ALA A 147 -6.19 13.52 -7.54
CA ALA A 147 -6.32 12.10 -7.87
C ALA A 147 -5.50 11.68 -9.10
N LEU A 148 -5.28 12.57 -10.06
CA LEU A 148 -4.49 12.29 -11.27
C LEU A 148 -2.97 12.38 -11.02
N THR A 149 -2.55 13.16 -10.04
CA THR A 149 -1.14 13.44 -9.74
C THR A 149 -0.24 12.18 -9.65
N PRO A 150 -0.64 11.05 -9.00
CA PRO A 150 0.21 9.87 -8.93
C PRO A 150 0.48 9.18 -10.29
N VAL A 151 -0.31 9.47 -11.32
CA VAL A 151 -0.08 8.94 -12.67
C VAL A 151 1.24 9.45 -13.24
N PHE A 152 1.56 10.73 -12.98
CA PHE A 152 2.80 11.34 -13.46
C PHE A 152 4.06 10.66 -12.92
N LEU A 153 4.05 10.22 -11.64
CA LEU A 153 5.17 9.45 -11.10
C LEU A 153 5.44 8.20 -11.95
N ASN A 154 4.39 7.46 -12.27
CA ASN A 154 4.53 6.23 -13.03
C ASN A 154 4.98 6.49 -14.46
N LEU A 155 4.40 7.49 -15.15
CA LEU A 155 4.78 7.84 -16.51
C LEU A 155 6.24 8.32 -16.61
N VAL A 156 6.66 9.18 -15.68
CA VAL A 156 8.04 9.68 -15.65
C VAL A 156 9.03 8.56 -15.33
N MET A 157 8.70 7.66 -14.40
CA MET A 157 9.57 6.51 -14.12
C MET A 157 9.68 5.55 -15.31
N ILE A 158 8.58 5.30 -16.04
CA ILE A 158 8.60 4.53 -17.29
C ILE A 158 9.51 5.20 -18.31
N GLY A 159 9.30 6.50 -18.55
CA GLY A 159 10.13 7.27 -19.47
C GLY A 159 11.61 7.30 -19.05
N SER A 160 11.88 7.42 -17.75
CA SER A 160 13.24 7.39 -17.23
C SER A 160 13.91 6.03 -17.40
N ALA A 161 13.20 4.93 -17.21
CA ALA A 161 13.73 3.60 -17.45
C ALA A 161 14.12 3.40 -18.93
N ILE A 162 13.31 3.93 -19.87
CA ILE A 162 13.49 3.72 -21.30
C ILE A 162 14.54 4.69 -21.90
N TRP A 163 14.46 5.99 -21.57
CA TRP A 163 15.24 7.03 -22.25
C TRP A 163 16.34 7.65 -21.42
N LEU A 164 16.13 7.80 -20.11
CA LEU A 164 17.11 8.45 -19.24
C LEU A 164 18.16 7.48 -18.72
N SER A 165 17.76 6.27 -18.33
CA SER A 165 18.68 5.26 -17.76
C SER A 165 19.84 4.90 -18.68
N PRO A 166 19.67 4.74 -20.02
CA PRO A 166 20.77 4.43 -20.92
C PRO A 166 21.86 5.53 -20.98
N GLN A 167 21.57 6.75 -20.52
CA GLN A 167 22.54 7.86 -20.53
C GLN A 167 23.54 7.79 -19.38
N PHE A 168 23.35 6.92 -18.40
CA PHE A 168 24.23 6.80 -17.23
C PHE A 168 25.11 5.56 -17.31
N ALA A 169 26.34 5.67 -16.84
CA ALA A 169 27.25 4.54 -16.71
C ALA A 169 26.69 3.40 -15.83
N LYS A 170 25.88 3.76 -14.82
CA LYS A 170 25.05 2.83 -14.06
C LYS A 170 23.57 3.18 -14.34
N PRO A 171 22.87 2.46 -15.24
CA PRO A 171 21.54 2.81 -15.73
C PRO A 171 20.50 3.04 -14.62
N ILE A 172 20.60 2.35 -13.50
CA ILE A 172 19.68 2.48 -12.37
C ILE A 172 19.66 3.91 -11.76
N ILE A 173 20.73 4.68 -11.92
CA ILE A 173 20.82 6.08 -11.46
C ILE A 173 19.82 6.95 -12.25
N GLY A 174 19.59 6.65 -13.53
CA GLY A 174 18.56 7.32 -14.32
C GLY A 174 17.16 7.15 -13.74
N LEU A 175 16.86 5.98 -13.18
CA LEU A 175 15.59 5.73 -12.49
C LEU A 175 15.45 6.57 -11.20
N ALA A 176 16.53 6.77 -10.45
CA ALA A 176 16.53 7.65 -9.28
C ALA A 176 16.27 9.12 -9.66
N TRP A 177 16.91 9.61 -10.73
CA TRP A 177 16.60 10.93 -11.28
C TRP A 177 15.14 11.02 -11.77
N GLY A 178 14.60 9.94 -12.34
CA GLY A 178 13.20 9.84 -12.71
C GLY A 178 12.25 10.10 -11.54
N VAL A 179 12.55 9.60 -10.37
CA VAL A 179 11.76 9.87 -9.14
C VAL A 179 11.77 11.35 -8.77
N CYS A 180 12.95 11.98 -8.81
CA CYS A 180 13.10 13.41 -8.50
C CYS A 180 12.34 14.28 -9.51
N ILE A 181 12.53 14.02 -10.81
CA ILE A 181 11.84 14.71 -11.91
C ILE A 181 10.31 14.53 -11.80
N ALA A 182 9.86 13.32 -11.45
CA ALA A 182 8.44 13.06 -11.25
C ALA A 182 7.84 13.95 -10.15
N GLY A 183 8.55 14.13 -9.03
CA GLY A 183 8.10 15.02 -7.96
C GLY A 183 7.92 16.46 -8.42
N LEU A 184 8.87 16.97 -9.22
CA LEU A 184 8.80 18.30 -9.80
C LEU A 184 7.61 18.44 -10.76
N ILE A 185 7.42 17.47 -11.64
CA ILE A 185 6.30 17.46 -12.60
C ILE A 185 4.95 17.38 -11.88
N GLN A 186 4.85 16.56 -10.82
CA GLN A 186 3.65 16.44 -10.00
C GLN A 186 3.25 17.77 -9.36
N LEU A 187 4.23 18.51 -8.83
CA LEU A 187 4.00 19.83 -8.26
C LEU A 187 3.63 20.86 -9.34
N ALA A 188 4.38 20.88 -10.43
CA ALA A 188 4.14 21.81 -11.55
C ALA A 188 2.76 21.60 -12.19
N PHE A 189 2.28 20.35 -12.28
CA PHE A 189 0.95 20.03 -12.80
C PHE A 189 -0.18 20.68 -12.00
N GLN A 190 -0.04 20.84 -10.69
CA GLN A 190 -1.09 21.43 -9.85
C GLN A 190 -1.09 22.98 -9.91
N TRP A 191 0.01 23.59 -10.30
CA TRP A 191 0.20 25.06 -10.29
C TRP A 191 -0.84 25.84 -11.09
N PRO A 192 -1.18 25.48 -12.35
CA PRO A 192 -2.19 26.19 -13.14
C PRO A 192 -3.56 26.22 -12.44
N PHE A 193 -3.95 25.13 -11.77
CA PHE A 193 -5.24 25.04 -11.08
C PHE A 193 -5.28 25.90 -9.82
N LEU A 194 -4.18 25.99 -9.07
CA LEU A 194 -4.05 26.91 -7.94
C LEU A 194 -4.08 28.37 -8.39
N ARG A 195 -3.45 28.68 -9.54
CA ARG A 195 -3.47 30.02 -10.15
C ARG A 195 -4.88 30.42 -10.57
N GLN A 196 -5.67 29.52 -11.17
CA GLN A 196 -7.07 29.76 -11.52
C GLN A 196 -7.93 30.12 -10.30
N LEU A 197 -7.65 29.50 -9.16
CA LEU A 197 -8.34 29.79 -7.89
C LEU A 197 -7.79 31.05 -7.18
N GLN A 198 -6.77 31.70 -7.71
CA GLN A 198 -6.04 32.78 -7.07
C GLN A 198 -5.45 32.42 -5.68
N LEU A 199 -5.15 31.15 -5.50
CA LEU A 199 -4.61 30.56 -4.27
C LEU A 199 -3.19 30.04 -4.45
N LEU A 200 -2.47 30.50 -5.48
CA LEU A 200 -1.07 30.13 -5.66
C LEU A 200 -0.27 30.61 -4.43
N PRO A 201 0.35 29.69 -3.67
CA PRO A 201 1.05 30.06 -2.46
C PRO A 201 2.23 30.99 -2.76
N LYS A 202 2.30 32.12 -2.05
CA LYS A 202 3.49 32.98 -1.98
C LYS A 202 4.16 32.65 -0.64
N PRO A 203 5.25 31.86 -0.60
CA PRO A 203 5.80 31.37 0.67
C PRO A 203 6.22 32.54 1.58
N LYS A 204 5.58 32.62 2.74
CA LYS A 204 5.96 33.53 3.83
C LYS A 204 6.27 32.72 5.06
N ILE A 205 7.48 32.86 5.58
CA ILE A 205 7.88 32.13 6.80
C ILE A 205 7.22 32.81 8.00
N ASN A 206 6.28 32.13 8.63
CA ASN A 206 5.61 32.63 9.83
C ASN A 206 5.26 31.48 10.79
N PHE A 207 6.21 31.08 11.63
CA PHE A 207 6.00 30.08 12.70
C PHE A 207 5.08 30.56 13.82
N ARG A 208 4.76 31.87 13.88
CA ARG A 208 3.92 32.46 14.93
C ARG A 208 2.44 32.51 14.54
N ASP A 209 2.12 32.27 13.28
CA ASP A 209 0.74 32.21 12.80
C ASP A 209 -0.09 31.19 13.61
N PRO A 210 -1.27 31.59 14.14
CA PRO A 210 -2.11 30.72 14.98
C PRO A 210 -2.57 29.43 14.23
N GLY A 211 -2.91 29.55 12.95
CA GLY A 211 -3.33 28.42 12.10
C GLY A 211 -2.18 27.45 11.87
N VAL A 212 -0.98 27.97 11.56
CA VAL A 212 0.23 27.15 11.38
C VAL A 212 0.55 26.37 12.66
N ARG A 213 0.56 27.04 13.82
CA ARG A 213 0.81 26.38 15.13
C ARG A 213 -0.23 25.31 15.42
N ARG A 214 -1.50 25.57 15.11
CA ARG A 214 -2.59 24.60 15.29
C ARG A 214 -2.38 23.35 14.41
N VAL A 215 -2.02 23.53 13.13
CA VAL A 215 -1.70 22.42 12.23
C VAL A 215 -0.52 21.61 12.77
N LEU A 216 0.59 22.25 13.14
CA LEU A 216 1.77 21.56 13.68
C LEU A 216 1.43 20.77 14.97
N LYS A 217 0.62 21.35 15.86
CA LYS A 217 0.17 20.67 17.10
C LYS A 217 -0.69 19.43 16.79
N LEU A 218 -1.54 19.50 15.77
CA LEU A 218 -2.40 18.37 15.35
C LEU A 218 -1.61 17.30 14.59
N MET A 219 -0.53 17.67 13.89
CA MET A 219 0.31 16.73 13.17
C MET A 219 1.02 15.73 14.08
N VAL A 220 1.50 16.17 15.25
CA VAL A 220 2.30 15.32 16.14
C VAL A 220 1.56 14.04 16.54
N PRO A 221 0.32 14.06 17.08
CA PRO A 221 -0.42 12.84 17.37
C PRO A 221 -0.73 12.00 16.13
N ALA A 222 -1.04 12.66 14.99
CA ALA A 222 -1.34 11.98 13.74
C ALA A 222 -0.12 11.23 13.17
N LEU A 223 1.09 11.76 13.36
CA LEU A 223 2.34 11.09 13.00
C LEU A 223 2.47 9.73 13.69
N PHE A 224 2.20 9.67 14.99
CA PHE A 224 2.24 8.40 15.74
C PHE A 224 1.22 7.38 15.23
N GLY A 225 0.00 7.83 14.90
CA GLY A 225 -1.04 6.94 14.38
C GLY A 225 -0.70 6.32 13.02
N VAL A 226 -0.09 7.10 12.13
CA VAL A 226 0.27 6.65 10.78
C VAL A 226 1.57 5.83 10.78
N SER A 227 2.49 6.10 11.71
CA SER A 227 3.83 5.48 11.72
C SER A 227 3.82 3.97 11.92
N VAL A 228 2.92 3.43 12.75
CA VAL A 228 2.91 2.00 13.12
C VAL A 228 2.89 1.08 11.88
N GLY A 229 1.98 1.34 10.94
CA GLY A 229 1.87 0.54 9.72
C GLY A 229 3.04 0.74 8.73
N GLN A 230 3.68 1.91 8.77
CA GLN A 230 4.80 2.22 7.85
C GLN A 230 6.14 1.71 8.36
N VAL A 231 6.32 1.60 9.68
CA VAL A 231 7.56 1.09 10.31
C VAL A 231 7.78 -0.39 9.95
N ASN A 232 6.73 -1.21 9.89
CA ASN A 232 6.85 -2.61 9.46
C ASN A 232 7.58 -2.76 8.11
N LEU A 233 7.22 -1.93 7.13
CA LEU A 233 7.81 -1.98 5.81
C LEU A 233 9.33 -1.71 5.82
N LEU A 234 9.79 -0.82 6.71
CA LEU A 234 11.20 -0.52 6.90
C LEU A 234 11.94 -1.63 7.64
N ILE A 235 11.28 -2.24 8.63
CA ILE A 235 11.81 -3.39 9.37
C ILE A 235 12.02 -4.58 8.43
N ASP A 236 11.04 -4.90 7.59
CA ASP A 236 11.15 -5.95 6.58
C ASP A 236 12.31 -5.69 5.62
N THR A 237 12.52 -4.41 5.25
CA THR A 237 13.66 -4.00 4.41
C THR A 237 14.99 -4.18 5.12
N LEU A 238 15.06 -3.86 6.42
CA LEU A 238 16.24 -4.06 7.25
C LEU A 238 16.64 -5.54 7.28
N PHE A 239 15.69 -6.43 7.60
CA PHE A 239 15.94 -7.87 7.58
C PHE A 239 16.33 -8.38 6.18
N ALA A 240 15.63 -7.93 5.14
CA ALA A 240 15.94 -8.32 3.76
C ALA A 240 17.34 -7.90 3.31
N SER A 241 17.88 -6.82 3.86
CA SER A 241 19.21 -6.31 3.52
C SER A 241 20.36 -7.28 3.84
N PHE A 242 20.18 -8.14 4.85
CA PHE A 242 21.17 -9.16 5.23
C PHE A 242 21.15 -10.41 4.33
N LEU A 243 20.14 -10.53 3.49
CA LEU A 243 19.97 -11.69 2.61
C LEU A 243 20.77 -11.51 1.30
N MET A 244 20.78 -12.59 0.52
CA MET A 244 21.44 -12.62 -0.78
C MET A 244 20.88 -11.56 -1.74
N ILE A 245 21.69 -11.20 -2.74
CA ILE A 245 21.33 -10.26 -3.80
C ILE A 245 20.05 -10.73 -4.49
N GLY A 246 19.14 -9.79 -4.73
CA GLY A 246 17.82 -10.05 -5.31
C GLY A 246 16.70 -10.20 -4.27
N SER A 247 17.01 -10.46 -3.00
CA SER A 247 15.99 -10.70 -1.96
C SER A 247 15.06 -9.51 -1.75
N VAL A 248 15.58 -8.29 -1.76
CA VAL A 248 14.78 -7.07 -1.66
C VAL A 248 13.88 -6.91 -2.89
N SER A 249 14.41 -7.22 -4.07
CA SER A 249 13.69 -7.16 -5.35
C SER A 249 12.58 -8.21 -5.43
N TRP A 250 12.84 -9.47 -5.02
CA TRP A 250 11.84 -10.54 -5.01
C TRP A 250 10.68 -10.23 -4.08
N LEU A 251 10.97 -9.68 -2.89
CA LEU A 251 9.94 -9.20 -1.97
C LEU A 251 9.16 -8.03 -2.58
N TYR A 252 9.83 -7.10 -3.25
CA TYR A 252 9.19 -5.95 -3.89
C TYR A 252 8.15 -6.39 -4.94
N TYR A 253 8.52 -7.26 -5.89
CA TYR A 253 7.61 -7.70 -6.94
C TYR A 253 6.47 -8.59 -6.40
N SER A 254 6.75 -9.42 -5.39
CA SER A 254 5.73 -10.24 -4.74
C SER A 254 4.72 -9.40 -3.96
N ASP A 255 5.18 -8.40 -3.22
CA ASP A 255 4.34 -7.45 -2.47
C ASP A 255 3.41 -6.67 -3.42
N ARG A 256 3.89 -6.27 -4.60
CA ARG A 256 3.08 -5.61 -5.63
C ARG A 256 1.90 -6.45 -6.10
N LEU A 257 2.10 -7.75 -6.29
CA LEU A 257 1.02 -8.65 -6.67
C LEU A 257 0.03 -8.87 -5.52
N MET A 258 0.53 -9.01 -4.29
CA MET A 258 -0.32 -9.10 -3.09
C MET A 258 -1.16 -7.84 -2.88
N GLU A 259 -0.60 -6.64 -3.13
CA GLU A 259 -1.33 -5.37 -2.98
C GLU A 259 -2.50 -5.22 -3.97
N PHE A 260 -2.52 -5.97 -5.10
CA PHE A 260 -3.55 -5.83 -6.11
C PHE A 260 -4.94 -6.23 -5.60
N PRO A 261 -5.20 -7.48 -5.14
CA PRO A 261 -6.51 -7.85 -4.59
C PRO A 261 -6.86 -7.03 -3.34
N LEU A 262 -5.89 -6.73 -2.49
CA LEU A 262 -6.09 -5.91 -1.30
C LEU A 262 -6.56 -4.49 -1.66
N GLY A 263 -6.01 -3.92 -2.70
CA GLY A 263 -6.33 -2.58 -3.17
C GLY A 263 -7.65 -2.47 -3.91
N VAL A 264 -8.04 -3.51 -4.65
CA VAL A 264 -9.32 -3.53 -5.39
C VAL A 264 -10.47 -3.83 -4.43
N PHE A 265 -10.41 -4.93 -3.71
CA PHE A 265 -11.52 -5.41 -2.90
C PHE A 265 -11.49 -4.89 -1.46
N GLY A 266 -10.32 -4.90 -0.80
CA GLY A 266 -10.20 -4.49 0.60
C GLY A 266 -10.51 -3.00 0.79
N VAL A 267 -10.10 -2.13 -0.14
CA VAL A 267 -10.42 -0.69 -0.08
C VAL A 267 -11.88 -0.46 -0.44
N ALA A 268 -12.41 -1.11 -1.50
CA ALA A 268 -13.80 -0.94 -1.91
C ALA A 268 -14.77 -1.29 -0.78
N ILE A 269 -14.58 -2.43 -0.12
CA ILE A 269 -15.43 -2.85 1.00
C ILE A 269 -15.30 -1.88 2.18
N SER A 270 -14.09 -1.47 2.54
CA SER A 270 -13.89 -0.59 3.70
C SER A 270 -14.48 0.81 3.50
N THR A 271 -14.46 1.35 2.27
CA THR A 271 -15.06 2.66 1.97
C THR A 271 -16.57 2.65 2.04
N VAL A 272 -17.21 1.52 1.74
CA VAL A 272 -18.68 1.37 1.85
C VAL A 272 -19.09 1.14 3.31
N ILE A 273 -18.34 0.34 4.05
CA ILE A 273 -18.73 -0.11 5.39
C ILE A 273 -18.62 1.00 6.44
N LEU A 274 -17.57 1.79 6.44
CA LEU A 274 -17.36 2.79 7.49
C LEU A 274 -18.52 3.79 7.63
N PRO A 275 -19.09 4.38 6.55
CA PRO A 275 -20.27 5.25 6.66
C PRO A 275 -21.51 4.53 7.18
N HIS A 276 -21.71 3.25 6.79
CA HIS A 276 -22.85 2.47 7.28
C HIS A 276 -22.74 2.19 8.79
N LEU A 277 -21.56 1.75 9.25
CA LEU A 277 -21.30 1.51 10.67
C LEU A 277 -21.45 2.79 11.52
N SER A 278 -20.96 3.92 11.02
CA SER A 278 -21.08 5.19 11.72
C SER A 278 -22.53 5.67 11.84
N ARG A 279 -23.36 5.48 10.81
CA ARG A 279 -24.80 5.76 10.87
C ARG A 279 -25.53 4.87 11.87
N HIS A 280 -25.26 3.57 11.90
CA HIS A 280 -25.87 2.65 12.86
C HIS A 280 -25.43 2.95 14.29
N HIS A 281 -24.20 3.40 14.49
CA HIS A 281 -23.77 3.86 15.80
C HIS A 281 -24.53 5.12 16.24
N ALA A 282 -24.71 6.10 15.36
CA ALA A 282 -25.45 7.33 15.63
C ALA A 282 -26.93 7.06 15.94
N SER A 283 -27.56 6.05 15.28
CA SER A 283 -28.93 5.62 15.55
C SER A 283 -29.07 4.67 16.75
N GLN A 284 -27.99 4.39 17.48
CA GLN A 284 -27.94 3.44 18.63
C GLN A 284 -28.44 2.03 18.32
N SER A 285 -28.42 1.61 17.06
CA SER A 285 -28.85 0.27 16.63
C SER A 285 -27.69 -0.71 16.68
N GLU A 286 -27.45 -1.34 17.83
CA GLU A 286 -26.40 -2.33 18.02
C GLU A 286 -26.59 -3.58 17.14
N GLN A 287 -27.84 -3.99 16.94
CA GLN A 287 -28.17 -5.12 16.08
C GLN A 287 -27.79 -4.85 14.61
N SER A 288 -28.19 -3.70 14.08
CA SER A 288 -27.83 -3.31 12.69
C SER A 288 -26.32 -3.13 12.51
N PHE A 289 -25.63 -2.63 13.52
CA PHE A 289 -24.19 -2.52 13.53
C PHE A 289 -23.53 -3.92 13.42
N SER A 290 -23.95 -4.87 14.28
CA SER A 290 -23.44 -6.24 14.27
C SER A 290 -23.74 -6.97 12.95
N LEU A 291 -24.95 -6.80 12.40
CA LEU A 291 -25.33 -7.36 11.08
C LEU A 291 -24.46 -6.82 9.93
N THR A 292 -24.14 -5.53 9.97
CA THR A 292 -23.25 -4.90 8.96
C THR A 292 -21.84 -5.48 9.04
N ILE A 293 -21.31 -5.69 10.23
CA ILE A 293 -20.01 -6.34 10.40
C ILE A 293 -20.06 -7.79 9.92
N ASP A 294 -21.11 -8.56 10.29
CA ASP A 294 -21.26 -9.97 9.86
C ASP A 294 -21.28 -10.09 8.33
N TRP A 295 -22.06 -9.22 7.66
CA TRP A 295 -22.08 -9.15 6.21
C TRP A 295 -20.69 -8.83 5.62
N ALA A 296 -20.00 -7.87 6.20
CA ALA A 296 -18.68 -7.44 5.73
C ALA A 296 -17.63 -8.54 5.86
N LEU A 297 -17.64 -9.25 7.00
CA LEU A 297 -16.74 -10.38 7.23
C LEU A 297 -17.00 -11.48 6.19
N ARG A 298 -18.26 -11.84 5.94
CA ARG A 298 -18.61 -12.83 4.90
C ARG A 298 -18.19 -12.39 3.50
N ALA A 299 -18.42 -11.12 3.15
CA ALA A 299 -18.01 -10.57 1.86
C ALA A 299 -16.48 -10.61 1.67
N VAL A 300 -15.72 -10.24 2.70
CA VAL A 300 -14.24 -10.31 2.64
C VAL A 300 -13.76 -11.76 2.53
N LEU A 301 -14.31 -12.69 3.29
CA LEU A 301 -13.91 -14.10 3.22
C LEU A 301 -14.23 -14.71 1.85
N LEU A 302 -15.38 -14.35 1.27
CA LEU A 302 -15.79 -14.83 -0.05
C LEU A 302 -14.85 -14.41 -1.18
N VAL A 303 -14.19 -13.27 -1.05
CA VAL A 303 -13.25 -12.74 -2.06
C VAL A 303 -11.79 -12.97 -1.64
N GLY A 304 -11.47 -12.79 -0.37
CA GLY A 304 -10.11 -12.83 0.14
C GLY A 304 -9.52 -14.25 0.13
N ILE A 305 -10.30 -15.26 0.55
CA ILE A 305 -9.79 -16.65 0.57
C ILE A 305 -9.48 -17.15 -0.84
N PRO A 306 -10.39 -17.06 -1.84
CA PRO A 306 -10.05 -17.48 -3.20
C PRO A 306 -8.92 -16.64 -3.80
N ALA A 307 -8.83 -15.33 -3.52
CA ALA A 307 -7.68 -14.52 -3.95
C ALA A 307 -6.36 -15.04 -3.37
N GLY A 308 -6.36 -15.44 -2.08
CA GLY A 308 -5.22 -16.08 -1.44
C GLY A 308 -4.86 -17.42 -2.08
N VAL A 309 -5.85 -18.28 -2.33
CA VAL A 309 -5.66 -19.59 -2.99
C VAL A 309 -5.08 -19.41 -4.40
N VAL A 310 -5.66 -18.51 -5.20
CA VAL A 310 -5.15 -18.18 -6.52
C VAL A 310 -3.69 -17.73 -6.43
N MET A 311 -3.39 -16.72 -5.61
CA MET A 311 -2.03 -16.19 -5.47
C MET A 311 -1.02 -17.22 -4.94
N ALA A 312 -1.44 -18.14 -4.08
CA ALA A 312 -0.56 -19.20 -3.57
C ALA A 312 -0.25 -20.26 -4.66
N VAL A 313 -1.28 -20.74 -5.36
CA VAL A 313 -1.12 -21.85 -6.31
C VAL A 313 -0.47 -21.38 -7.60
N ILE A 314 -0.86 -20.21 -8.14
CA ILE A 314 -0.32 -19.72 -9.41
C ILE A 314 0.72 -18.61 -9.24
N SER A 315 1.42 -18.56 -8.10
CA SER A 315 2.46 -17.55 -7.82
C SER A 315 3.54 -17.52 -8.91
N GLY A 316 4.08 -18.67 -9.31
CA GLY A 316 5.08 -18.80 -10.38
C GLY A 316 4.54 -18.36 -11.74
N PRO A 317 3.42 -18.92 -12.22
CA PRO A 317 2.72 -18.47 -13.42
C PRO A 317 2.48 -16.96 -13.49
N LEU A 318 1.99 -16.34 -12.40
CA LEU A 318 1.77 -14.89 -12.34
C LEU A 318 3.07 -14.12 -12.51
N ILE A 319 4.09 -14.45 -11.73
CA ILE A 319 5.38 -13.75 -11.78
C ILE A 319 6.06 -13.97 -13.14
N SER A 320 6.05 -15.18 -13.66
CA SER A 320 6.63 -15.48 -14.98
C SER A 320 5.93 -14.68 -16.09
N THR A 321 4.60 -14.69 -16.12
CA THR A 321 3.83 -13.99 -17.16
C THR A 321 4.03 -12.48 -17.12
N LEU A 322 4.14 -11.89 -15.91
CA LEU A 322 4.13 -10.45 -15.75
C LEU A 322 5.52 -9.82 -15.72
N PHE A 323 6.52 -10.54 -15.22
CA PHE A 323 7.83 -9.95 -14.95
C PHE A 323 9.01 -10.66 -15.63
N GLN A 324 8.88 -11.91 -16.11
CA GLN A 324 9.99 -12.65 -16.72
C GLN A 324 10.31 -12.15 -18.13
N TYR A 325 10.89 -10.96 -18.19
CA TYR A 325 11.34 -10.33 -19.43
C TYR A 325 12.67 -9.60 -19.19
N GLY A 326 13.52 -9.54 -20.24
CA GLY A 326 14.79 -8.83 -20.15
C GLY A 326 15.71 -9.36 -19.05
N HIS A 327 16.00 -8.55 -18.05
CA HIS A 327 16.91 -8.91 -16.95
C HIS A 327 16.24 -9.69 -15.79
N PHE A 328 14.94 -9.94 -15.84
CA PHE A 328 14.26 -10.74 -14.83
C PHE A 328 14.20 -12.21 -15.29
N ASP A 329 15.12 -13.00 -14.81
CA ASP A 329 15.33 -14.39 -15.25
C ASP A 329 14.42 -15.42 -14.55
N GLY A 330 14.51 -16.69 -14.97
CA GLY A 330 13.74 -17.79 -14.38
C GLY A 330 14.09 -18.08 -12.92
N TYR A 331 15.33 -17.78 -12.48
CA TYR A 331 15.72 -17.90 -11.08
C TYR A 331 14.98 -16.87 -10.22
N ALA A 332 14.91 -15.62 -10.68
CA ALA A 332 14.14 -14.58 -10.02
C ALA A 332 12.65 -14.92 -9.92
N VAL A 333 12.08 -15.56 -10.96
CA VAL A 333 10.71 -16.09 -10.94
C VAL A 333 10.53 -17.09 -9.80
N MET A 334 11.40 -18.08 -9.69
CA MET A 334 11.32 -19.11 -8.64
C MET A 334 11.45 -18.51 -7.24
N MET A 335 12.35 -17.56 -7.05
CA MET A 335 12.54 -16.92 -5.74
C MET A 335 11.37 -16.02 -5.37
N ALA A 336 10.94 -15.14 -6.28
CA ALA A 336 9.81 -14.26 -6.03
C ALA A 336 8.49 -15.03 -5.81
N SER A 337 8.29 -16.18 -6.50
CA SER A 337 7.10 -17.00 -6.27
C SER A 337 7.01 -17.58 -4.87
N LYS A 338 8.13 -17.93 -4.23
CA LYS A 338 8.16 -18.37 -2.83
C LYS A 338 7.66 -17.27 -1.90
N SER A 339 8.10 -16.02 -2.11
CA SER A 339 7.61 -14.87 -1.32
C SER A 339 6.13 -14.60 -1.60
N LEU A 340 5.67 -14.69 -2.84
CA LEU A 340 4.27 -14.47 -3.19
C LEU A 340 3.35 -15.54 -2.55
N THR A 341 3.76 -16.79 -2.55
CA THR A 341 3.05 -17.89 -1.86
C THR A 341 2.95 -17.62 -0.36
N ALA A 342 4.01 -17.14 0.26
CA ALA A 342 4.01 -16.77 1.68
C ALA A 342 3.11 -15.55 1.96
N PHE A 343 3.13 -14.52 1.12
CA PHE A 343 2.24 -13.37 1.21
C PHE A 343 0.77 -13.71 0.98
N ALA A 344 0.48 -14.71 0.15
CA ALA A 344 -0.89 -15.12 -0.17
C ALA A 344 -1.71 -15.52 1.08
N ILE A 345 -1.06 -16.09 2.11
CA ILE A 345 -1.66 -16.41 3.41
C ILE A 345 -2.17 -15.14 4.11
N GLY A 346 -1.48 -14.02 3.92
CA GLY A 346 -1.81 -12.73 4.53
C GLY A 346 -2.94 -11.94 3.84
N ILE A 347 -3.33 -12.27 2.60
CA ILE A 347 -4.29 -11.48 1.82
C ILE A 347 -5.63 -11.32 2.56
N THR A 348 -6.22 -12.42 2.98
CA THR A 348 -7.49 -12.40 3.72
C THR A 348 -7.37 -11.68 5.06
N PRO A 349 -6.38 -11.98 5.93
CA PRO A 349 -6.13 -11.22 7.14
C PRO A 349 -5.99 -9.72 6.92
N PHE A 350 -5.21 -9.27 5.93
CA PHE A 350 -5.07 -7.84 5.63
C PHE A 350 -6.38 -7.16 5.25
N MET A 351 -7.26 -7.84 4.52
CA MET A 351 -8.60 -7.33 4.21
C MET A 351 -9.46 -7.26 5.47
N LEU A 352 -9.44 -8.31 6.32
CA LEU A 352 -10.22 -8.37 7.55
C LEU A 352 -9.79 -7.29 8.56
N VAL A 353 -8.50 -7.00 8.70
CA VAL A 353 -8.00 -5.92 9.57
C VAL A 353 -8.69 -4.59 9.23
N LYS A 354 -8.87 -4.27 7.94
CA LYS A 354 -9.52 -3.01 7.52
C LYS A 354 -10.97 -2.93 7.98
N ILE A 355 -11.70 -4.05 7.91
CA ILE A 355 -13.11 -4.12 8.33
C ILE A 355 -13.25 -4.05 9.84
N LEU A 356 -12.45 -4.85 10.54
CA LEU A 356 -12.50 -4.91 12.00
C LEU A 356 -12.06 -3.59 12.63
N ALA A 357 -11.01 -2.94 12.10
CA ALA A 357 -10.60 -1.63 12.54
C ALA A 357 -11.68 -0.56 12.28
N ALA A 358 -12.38 -0.61 11.12
CA ALA A 358 -13.50 0.29 10.86
C ALA A 358 -14.63 0.13 11.89
N GLY A 359 -14.87 -1.08 12.40
CA GLY A 359 -15.82 -1.33 13.49
C GLY A 359 -15.47 -0.56 14.77
N PHE A 360 -14.20 -0.53 15.16
CA PHE A 360 -13.72 0.25 16.31
C PHE A 360 -13.78 1.76 16.02
N TYR A 361 -13.38 2.20 14.83
CA TYR A 361 -13.41 3.62 14.45
C TYR A 361 -14.82 4.18 14.47
N ALA A 362 -15.81 3.42 14.00
CA ALA A 362 -17.22 3.80 14.06
C ALA A 362 -17.74 3.95 15.50
N LYS A 363 -17.17 3.20 16.45
CA LYS A 363 -17.43 3.33 17.92
C LYS A 363 -16.51 4.37 18.59
N GLN A 364 -15.76 5.17 17.82
CA GLN A 364 -14.79 6.18 18.27
C GLN A 364 -13.65 5.60 19.15
N ASP A 365 -13.41 4.28 19.09
CA ASP A 365 -12.29 3.63 19.75
C ASP A 365 -11.08 3.54 18.83
N MET A 366 -10.26 4.57 18.85
CA MET A 366 -8.98 4.59 18.12
C MET A 366 -7.87 3.83 18.88
N ARG A 367 -8.01 3.63 20.19
CA ARG A 367 -6.93 3.08 21.04
C ARG A 367 -6.71 1.60 20.79
N THR A 368 -7.79 0.84 20.66
CA THR A 368 -7.71 -0.62 20.49
C THR A 368 -7.02 -1.04 19.20
N PRO A 369 -7.39 -0.53 18.00
CA PRO A 369 -6.66 -0.85 16.76
C PRO A 369 -5.18 -0.45 16.80
N VAL A 370 -4.83 0.68 17.43
CA VAL A 370 -3.44 1.10 17.56
C VAL A 370 -2.65 0.16 18.47
N ARG A 371 -3.19 -0.23 19.61
CA ARG A 371 -2.53 -1.21 20.52
C ARG A 371 -2.31 -2.56 19.85
N VAL A 372 -3.34 -3.07 19.19
CA VAL A 372 -3.26 -4.34 18.45
C VAL A 372 -2.26 -4.22 17.30
N GLY A 373 -2.23 -3.09 16.60
CA GLY A 373 -1.25 -2.80 15.55
C GLY A 373 0.19 -2.81 16.07
N ILE A 374 0.45 -2.26 17.26
CA ILE A 374 1.78 -2.30 17.90
C ILE A 374 2.16 -3.74 18.26
N ILE A 375 1.24 -4.51 18.83
CA ILE A 375 1.48 -5.94 19.15
C ILE A 375 1.81 -6.71 17.86
N ALA A 376 1.04 -6.50 16.79
CA ALA A 376 1.28 -7.13 15.50
C ALA A 376 2.65 -6.72 14.90
N MET A 377 3.05 -5.47 15.04
CA MET A 377 4.36 -4.97 14.60
C MET A 377 5.51 -5.65 15.36
N VAL A 378 5.42 -5.73 16.68
CA VAL A 378 6.44 -6.42 17.50
C VAL A 378 6.48 -7.91 17.16
N SER A 379 5.32 -8.54 16.98
CA SER A 379 5.24 -9.95 16.55
C SER A 379 5.84 -10.18 15.17
N ASN A 380 5.65 -9.23 14.23
CA ASN A 380 6.30 -9.28 12.92
C ASN A 380 7.83 -9.27 13.04
N MET A 381 8.39 -8.42 13.90
CA MET A 381 9.84 -8.39 14.16
C MET A 381 10.35 -9.74 14.70
N LEU A 382 9.63 -10.34 15.64
CA LEU A 382 9.96 -11.66 16.20
C LEU A 382 9.86 -12.76 15.14
N PHE A 383 8.77 -12.77 14.36
CA PHE A 383 8.61 -13.73 13.26
C PHE A 383 9.67 -13.56 12.19
N ASN A 384 10.06 -12.33 11.83
CA ASN A 384 11.17 -12.07 10.92
C ASN A 384 12.47 -12.68 11.45
N ALA A 385 12.81 -12.44 12.72
CA ALA A 385 14.02 -12.99 13.33
C ALA A 385 14.04 -14.53 13.37
N LEU A 386 12.88 -15.17 13.57
CA LEU A 386 12.75 -16.63 13.63
C LEU A 386 12.74 -17.28 12.23
N LEU A 387 12.06 -16.66 11.27
CA LEU A 387 11.79 -17.26 9.96
C LEU A 387 12.82 -16.91 8.89
N ILE A 388 13.67 -15.90 9.12
CA ILE A 388 14.68 -15.49 8.16
C ILE A 388 15.75 -16.58 7.94
N LEU A 389 16.11 -17.32 8.98
CA LEU A 389 17.13 -18.38 8.89
C LEU A 389 16.65 -19.57 8.05
N PRO A 390 15.45 -20.18 8.28
CA PRO A 390 14.99 -21.34 7.50
C PRO A 390 14.42 -20.97 6.14
N LEU A 391 13.83 -19.78 5.96
CA LEU A 391 13.04 -19.45 4.77
C LEU A 391 13.55 -18.22 4.00
N ALA A 392 14.61 -17.57 4.47
CA ALA A 392 15.20 -16.38 3.88
C ALA A 392 14.12 -15.30 3.57
N HIS A 393 14.07 -14.77 2.34
CA HIS A 393 13.10 -13.75 1.92
C HIS A 393 11.64 -14.21 2.00
N ALA A 394 11.36 -15.49 1.78
CA ALA A 394 10.00 -16.04 1.96
C ALA A 394 9.59 -16.04 3.45
N GLY A 395 10.56 -16.16 4.37
CA GLY A 395 10.34 -16.03 5.80
C GLY A 395 9.85 -14.65 6.21
N ILE A 396 10.38 -13.59 5.61
CA ILE A 396 9.92 -12.21 5.83
C ILE A 396 8.47 -12.04 5.33
N ALA A 397 8.16 -12.55 4.15
CA ALA A 397 6.80 -12.54 3.61
C ALA A 397 5.82 -13.31 4.50
N LEU A 398 6.22 -14.47 5.01
CA LEU A 398 5.42 -15.28 5.94
C LEU A 398 5.24 -14.58 7.29
N ALA A 399 6.29 -13.95 7.84
CA ALA A 399 6.21 -13.18 9.07
C ALA A 399 5.17 -12.06 8.98
N THR A 400 5.17 -11.33 7.86
CA THR A 400 4.19 -10.28 7.57
C THR A 400 2.76 -10.85 7.49
N SER A 401 2.58 -12.01 6.88
CA SER A 401 1.29 -12.71 6.79
C SER A 401 0.79 -13.20 8.16
N LEU A 402 1.67 -13.79 8.97
CA LEU A 402 1.35 -14.24 10.33
C LEU A 402 1.03 -13.08 11.26
N SER A 403 1.75 -11.98 11.14
CA SER A 403 1.47 -10.75 11.87
C SER A 403 0.09 -10.18 11.54
N ALA A 404 -0.30 -10.19 10.26
CA ALA A 404 -1.64 -9.78 9.84
C ALA A 404 -2.73 -10.71 10.38
N LEU A 405 -2.48 -12.02 10.42
CA LEU A 405 -3.40 -13.00 11.01
C LEU A 405 -3.58 -12.74 12.51
N LEU A 406 -2.49 -12.50 13.23
CA LEU A 406 -2.51 -12.18 14.66
C LEU A 406 -3.25 -10.87 14.92
N ASN A 407 -3.01 -9.84 14.12
CA ASN A 407 -3.73 -8.56 14.18
C ASN A 407 -5.25 -8.78 14.00
N THR A 408 -5.64 -9.51 12.96
CA THR A 408 -7.04 -9.88 12.70
C THR A 408 -7.66 -10.60 13.88
N SER A 409 -6.95 -11.60 14.44
CA SER A 409 -7.44 -12.42 15.55
C SER A 409 -7.69 -11.58 16.81
N PHE A 410 -6.77 -10.69 17.16
CA PHE A 410 -6.94 -9.80 18.31
C PHE A 410 -8.06 -8.77 18.09
N LEU A 411 -8.14 -8.14 16.92
CA LEU A 411 -9.22 -7.22 16.62
C LEU A 411 -10.58 -7.92 16.70
N PHE A 412 -10.69 -9.12 16.14
CA PHE A 412 -11.91 -9.92 16.20
C PHE A 412 -12.27 -10.30 17.64
N TYR A 413 -11.29 -10.75 18.43
CA TYR A 413 -11.46 -11.09 19.83
C TYR A 413 -11.99 -9.91 20.65
N PHE A 414 -11.33 -8.74 20.55
CA PHE A 414 -11.76 -7.55 21.29
C PHE A 414 -13.10 -7.01 20.82
N LEU A 415 -13.43 -7.12 19.51
CA LEU A 415 -14.72 -6.71 18.99
C LEU A 415 -15.86 -7.54 19.59
N ARG A 416 -15.63 -8.85 19.77
CA ARG A 416 -16.57 -9.75 20.42
C ARG A 416 -16.62 -9.54 21.93
N GLN A 417 -15.48 -9.41 22.59
CA GLN A 417 -15.41 -9.22 24.05
C GLN A 417 -16.16 -7.94 24.49
N ARG A 418 -16.15 -6.89 23.67
CA ARG A 418 -16.86 -5.64 23.95
C ARG A 418 -18.34 -5.68 23.56
N GLY A 419 -18.85 -6.78 23.06
CA GLY A 419 -20.24 -6.91 22.63
C GLY A 419 -20.58 -6.12 21.34
N TYR A 420 -19.58 -5.61 20.61
CA TYR A 420 -19.83 -4.86 19.37
C TYR A 420 -20.24 -5.75 18.21
N TYR A 421 -19.91 -7.04 18.29
CA TYR A 421 -20.22 -8.01 17.25
C TYR A 421 -20.71 -9.33 17.84
N HIS A 422 -21.86 -9.78 17.39
CA HIS A 422 -22.45 -11.08 17.65
C HIS A 422 -22.61 -11.83 16.33
N PRO A 423 -21.91 -12.97 16.13
CA PRO A 423 -22.02 -13.76 14.91
C PRO A 423 -23.47 -14.21 14.68
N ARG A 424 -23.94 -14.04 13.45
CA ARG A 424 -25.24 -14.51 13.03
C ARG A 424 -25.22 -16.03 12.81
N ASP A 425 -26.36 -16.68 12.90
CA ASP A 425 -26.51 -18.09 12.55
C ASP A 425 -26.09 -18.37 11.10
N GLY A 426 -25.74 -19.64 10.83
CA GLY A 426 -25.37 -20.10 9.50
C GLY A 426 -23.88 -19.97 9.16
N TRP A 427 -23.01 -19.53 10.08
CA TRP A 427 -21.57 -19.47 9.85
C TRP A 427 -20.95 -20.83 9.53
N ARG A 428 -21.38 -21.91 10.18
CA ARG A 428 -20.90 -23.28 9.90
C ARG A 428 -21.17 -23.68 8.46
N LEU A 429 -22.41 -23.49 8.00
CA LEU A 429 -22.81 -23.79 6.64
C LEU A 429 -22.07 -22.92 5.62
N PHE A 430 -21.95 -21.61 5.91
CA PHE A 430 -21.17 -20.68 5.06
C PHE A 430 -19.72 -21.11 4.96
N ALA A 431 -19.06 -21.42 6.08
CA ALA A 431 -17.67 -21.86 6.11
C ALA A 431 -17.47 -23.18 5.32
N THR A 432 -18.36 -24.16 5.49
CA THR A 432 -18.30 -25.45 4.77
C THR A 432 -18.38 -25.21 3.25
N ARG A 433 -19.36 -24.40 2.81
CA ARG A 433 -19.53 -24.05 1.38
C ARG A 433 -18.29 -23.35 0.83
N LEU A 434 -17.74 -22.41 1.59
CA LEU A 434 -16.55 -21.66 1.21
C LEU A 434 -15.32 -22.58 1.11
N VAL A 435 -15.14 -23.49 2.06
CA VAL A 435 -14.05 -24.49 2.01
C VAL A 435 -14.16 -25.38 0.79
N ILE A 436 -15.35 -25.93 0.51
CA ILE A 436 -15.58 -26.77 -0.67
C ILE A 436 -15.24 -26.00 -1.96
N ALA A 437 -15.74 -24.77 -2.10
CA ALA A 437 -15.48 -23.95 -3.28
C ALA A 437 -13.99 -23.66 -3.48
N ASN A 438 -13.26 -23.40 -2.38
CA ASN A 438 -11.82 -23.15 -2.44
C ASN A 438 -10.99 -24.42 -2.67
N LEU A 439 -11.43 -25.58 -2.19
CA LEU A 439 -10.79 -26.86 -2.51
C LEU A 439 -10.94 -27.21 -4.01
N VAL A 440 -12.15 -27.04 -4.56
CA VAL A 440 -12.41 -27.24 -6.00
C VAL A 440 -11.58 -26.26 -6.82
N LEU A 441 -11.55 -24.99 -6.42
CA LEU A 441 -10.72 -23.96 -7.07
C LEU A 441 -9.23 -24.33 -7.02
N GLY A 442 -8.73 -24.70 -5.85
CA GLY A 442 -7.32 -25.07 -5.67
C GLY A 442 -6.92 -26.30 -6.51
N MET A 443 -7.80 -27.32 -6.54
CA MET A 443 -7.60 -28.51 -7.38
C MET A 443 -7.58 -28.15 -8.87
N TRP A 444 -8.51 -27.35 -9.34
CA TRP A 444 -8.52 -26.84 -10.71
C TRP A 444 -7.24 -26.09 -11.07
N LEU A 445 -6.85 -25.15 -10.22
CA LEU A 445 -5.63 -24.38 -10.41
C LEU A 445 -4.40 -25.29 -10.48
N TRP A 446 -4.27 -26.25 -9.56
CA TRP A 446 -3.14 -27.18 -9.53
C TRP A 446 -3.05 -28.04 -10.79
N ILE A 447 -4.20 -28.55 -11.30
CA ILE A 447 -4.24 -29.36 -12.52
C ILE A 447 -3.97 -28.51 -13.76
N SER A 448 -4.54 -27.30 -13.84
CA SER A 448 -4.47 -26.46 -15.03
C SER A 448 -3.16 -25.72 -15.21
N THR A 449 -2.40 -25.46 -14.14
CA THR A 449 -1.16 -24.67 -14.21
C THR A 449 0.09 -25.52 -14.43
N GLY A 450 0.11 -26.76 -13.97
CA GLY A 450 1.31 -27.59 -14.03
C GLY A 450 2.47 -27.04 -13.19
N THR A 451 3.70 -27.22 -13.67
CA THR A 451 4.92 -26.81 -12.96
C THR A 451 5.33 -25.40 -13.32
N VAL A 452 5.99 -24.68 -12.39
CA VAL A 452 6.57 -23.34 -12.66
C VAL A 452 7.58 -23.40 -13.80
N GLN A 453 8.33 -24.52 -13.94
CA GLN A 453 9.30 -24.70 -14.99
C GLN A 453 8.67 -24.63 -16.40
N THR A 454 7.48 -25.17 -16.57
CA THR A 454 6.72 -25.07 -17.82
C THR A 454 6.50 -23.61 -18.22
N TRP A 455 6.12 -22.75 -17.25
CA TRP A 455 5.88 -21.32 -17.50
C TRP A 455 7.16 -20.55 -17.80
N ILE A 456 8.28 -20.92 -17.17
CA ILE A 456 9.57 -20.27 -17.39
C ILE A 456 10.08 -20.54 -18.83
N THR A 457 9.81 -21.72 -19.38
CA THR A 457 10.34 -22.16 -20.71
C THR A 457 9.47 -21.76 -21.89
N HIS A 458 8.17 -21.46 -21.67
CA HIS A 458 7.28 -21.06 -22.76
C HIS A 458 7.42 -19.59 -23.12
N ASP A 459 7.03 -19.23 -24.34
CA ASP A 459 7.02 -17.87 -24.86
C ASP A 459 5.94 -16.99 -24.20
N ALA A 460 6.04 -15.69 -24.40
CA ALA A 460 5.15 -14.71 -23.77
C ALA A 460 3.68 -14.90 -24.18
N TRP A 461 3.43 -15.18 -25.46
CA TRP A 461 2.06 -15.33 -25.96
C TRP A 461 1.34 -16.52 -25.31
N TRP A 462 2.00 -17.66 -25.19
CA TRP A 462 1.46 -18.82 -24.48
C TRP A 462 1.19 -18.49 -23.01
N ARG A 463 2.12 -17.83 -22.33
CA ARG A 463 1.95 -17.43 -20.91
C ARG A 463 0.73 -16.55 -20.71
N TYR A 464 0.55 -15.52 -21.54
CA TYR A 464 -0.62 -14.61 -21.41
C TYR A 464 -1.92 -15.33 -21.71
N SER A 465 -2.00 -16.10 -22.82
CA SER A 465 -3.22 -16.80 -23.20
C SER A 465 -3.60 -17.88 -22.19
N HIS A 466 -2.62 -18.66 -21.72
CA HIS A 466 -2.86 -19.72 -20.75
C HIS A 466 -3.23 -19.15 -19.37
N LEU A 467 -2.57 -18.10 -18.91
CA LEU A 467 -2.93 -17.40 -17.66
C LEU A 467 -4.35 -16.83 -17.72
N ALA A 468 -4.71 -16.21 -18.83
CA ALA A 468 -6.07 -15.69 -19.03
C ALA A 468 -7.11 -16.82 -18.98
N PHE A 469 -6.85 -17.94 -19.64
CA PHE A 469 -7.70 -19.13 -19.57
C PHE A 469 -7.86 -19.65 -18.15
N VAL A 470 -6.75 -19.83 -17.43
CA VAL A 470 -6.74 -20.31 -16.03
C VAL A 470 -7.51 -19.36 -15.12
N LEU A 471 -7.32 -18.07 -15.24
CA LEU A 471 -8.01 -17.08 -14.39
C LEU A 471 -9.51 -17.01 -14.69
N ILE A 472 -9.91 -16.97 -15.97
CA ILE A 472 -11.32 -16.92 -16.37
C ILE A 472 -12.05 -18.19 -15.94
N SER A 473 -11.48 -19.36 -16.24
CA SER A 473 -12.07 -20.65 -15.83
C SER A 473 -12.14 -20.80 -14.31
N SER A 474 -11.14 -20.30 -13.56
CA SER A 474 -11.13 -20.28 -12.09
C SER A 474 -12.28 -19.46 -11.51
N VAL A 475 -12.54 -18.29 -12.07
CA VAL A 475 -13.69 -17.45 -11.67
C VAL A 475 -15.01 -18.19 -11.94
N MET A 476 -15.16 -18.78 -13.11
CA MET A 476 -16.38 -19.54 -13.47
C MET A 476 -16.60 -20.74 -12.53
N ILE A 477 -15.55 -21.55 -12.32
CA ILE A 477 -15.63 -22.75 -11.46
C ILE A 477 -15.94 -22.35 -10.01
N TYR A 478 -15.30 -21.32 -9.48
CA TYR A 478 -15.53 -20.86 -8.13
C TYR A 478 -16.97 -20.41 -7.92
N PHE A 479 -17.50 -19.54 -8.79
CA PHE A 479 -18.87 -19.06 -8.67
C PHE A 479 -19.91 -20.16 -8.98
N ALA A 480 -19.63 -21.08 -9.92
CA ALA A 480 -20.49 -22.23 -10.18
C ALA A 480 -20.58 -23.13 -8.94
N THR A 481 -19.45 -23.42 -8.29
CA THR A 481 -19.41 -24.25 -7.08
C THR A 481 -20.18 -23.57 -5.92
N LEU A 482 -20.02 -22.27 -5.72
CA LEU A 482 -20.79 -21.52 -4.73
C LEU A 482 -22.29 -21.56 -5.05
N TRP A 483 -22.67 -21.37 -6.29
CA TRP A 483 -24.07 -21.41 -6.70
C TRP A 483 -24.68 -22.79 -6.50
N MET A 484 -23.98 -23.87 -6.87
CA MET A 484 -24.40 -25.25 -6.64
C MET A 484 -24.52 -25.58 -5.16
N SER A 485 -23.65 -25.02 -4.32
CA SER A 485 -23.70 -25.21 -2.87
C SER A 485 -24.80 -24.38 -2.17
N GLY A 486 -25.56 -23.57 -2.93
CA GLY A 486 -26.71 -22.80 -2.44
C GLY A 486 -26.36 -21.39 -1.93
N VAL A 487 -25.19 -20.84 -2.27
CA VAL A 487 -24.90 -19.42 -2.06
C VAL A 487 -25.58 -18.62 -3.18
N ARG A 488 -26.49 -17.72 -2.82
CA ARG A 488 -27.22 -16.86 -3.75
C ARG A 488 -26.75 -15.42 -3.67
N VAL A 489 -26.86 -14.68 -4.76
CA VAL A 489 -26.43 -13.26 -4.86
C VAL A 489 -27.11 -12.39 -3.81
N HIS A 490 -28.38 -12.64 -3.47
CA HIS A 490 -29.08 -11.86 -2.46
C HIS A 490 -28.49 -11.99 -1.04
N HIS A 491 -27.77 -13.10 -0.74
CA HIS A 491 -27.03 -13.25 0.52
C HIS A 491 -25.81 -12.29 0.61
N LEU A 492 -25.42 -11.72 -0.52
CA LEU A 492 -24.27 -10.80 -0.65
C LEU A 492 -24.72 -9.31 -0.66
N MET A 493 -26.02 -9.04 -0.69
CA MET A 493 -26.53 -7.68 -0.61
C MET A 493 -26.46 -7.18 0.83
N ILE A 494 -26.18 -5.88 0.98
CA ILE A 494 -26.21 -5.22 2.29
C ILE A 494 -27.62 -5.40 2.87
N PRO A 495 -27.76 -5.83 4.13
CA PRO A 495 -29.06 -5.94 4.76
C PRO A 495 -29.78 -4.58 4.69
N GLN A 496 -30.80 -4.46 3.88
CA GLN A 496 -31.68 -3.29 3.90
C GLN A 496 -32.50 -3.35 5.18
N GLN A 497 -32.57 -2.24 5.89
CA GLN A 497 -33.55 -2.09 6.96
C GLN A 497 -34.93 -2.33 6.37
N GLN A 498 -35.64 -3.36 6.81
CA GLN A 498 -37.08 -3.36 6.69
C GLN A 498 -37.52 -2.16 7.53
N SER A 499 -37.95 -1.10 6.84
CA SER A 499 -38.66 0.01 7.44
C SER A 499 -39.95 -0.56 8.04
N THR A 500 -39.92 -0.82 9.33
CA THR A 500 -41.11 -0.99 10.14
C THR A 500 -41.66 0.36 10.54
#